data_46b28a552515940296d3e257b36579b1
#
_entry.id   46b28a552515940296d3e257b36579b1
#
_cell.length_a   1.000
_cell.length_b   1.000
_cell.length_c   1.000
_cell.angle_alpha   90.00
_cell.angle_beta   90.00
_cell.angle_gamma   90.00
#
_symmetry.space_group_name_H-M   'P 1'
#
loop_
_entity.id
_entity.type
_entity.pdbx_description
1 polymer ?
#
loop_
_entity_poly.entity_id
_entity_poly.type
_entity_poly.pdbx_seq_one_letter_code
_entity_poly.pdbx_strand_id
1 'polypeptide(L)'
;MTPAAPSSRAIALGLRANLAQFSLLVGVNALVGGMLGQERTVLPLLATHVFRLAAVTAALTFIVAFGATKALTNLAAGALSDRFGRKPVLVTGWLASLPVPLLLIWAPNWGFVILANVLLGINQGLAWSMTVNMKIDLVGPVRRGLAMGLNEAAGYGALAVTAYLTGFVAQHAGLRPQPFFLGVAYAGLGLGLSVFVVRETRGHARLEERATEGRSQEPKLTTRYLFIETSFRERALSASCAAGLTNNLNDGMAWGLFPLFFAQHGLSLVQIGALVALYPLVWAVGQVGTGALSDRVGRKGLITGGLALQAVSLAVIAMGQDFAIWAVGAIGLGAGTAMSYPTLLAAVGDVAHPAWRASAVGVYRLWRDAGFVVGALLSGVIADGFGLAAAIWVVAGITAVGAGIVAVRMYETRPLEDSRGPTGPARMPEPAGR
;
A
#
# COMPACT_ATOMS: atom_id res chain seq x y z
N MET A 1 -40.40 37.57 8.17
CA MET A 1 -40.01 36.30 7.49
C MET A 1 -38.53 36.12 7.71
N THR A 2 -38.14 35.29 8.68
CA THR A 2 -36.76 34.89 8.92
C THR A 2 -36.38 33.85 7.85
N PRO A 3 -35.24 33.99 7.15
CA PRO A 3 -34.82 33.01 6.17
C PRO A 3 -34.51 31.68 6.91
N ALA A 4 -35.13 30.60 6.42
CA ALA A 4 -34.89 29.27 6.92
C ALA A 4 -33.40 28.91 6.76
N ALA A 5 -32.75 28.54 7.86
CA ALA A 5 -31.37 28.03 7.84
C ALA A 5 -31.28 26.86 6.85
N PRO A 6 -30.20 26.76 6.06
CA PRO A 6 -30.03 25.64 5.13
C PRO A 6 -30.06 24.34 5.90
N SER A 7 -30.96 23.44 5.56
CA SER A 7 -31.11 22.14 6.16
C SER A 7 -29.75 21.41 6.11
N SER A 8 -29.12 21.22 7.25
CA SER A 8 -27.94 20.36 7.37
C SER A 8 -28.37 18.97 6.93
N ARG A 9 -27.90 18.51 5.75
CA ARG A 9 -28.14 17.13 5.32
C ARG A 9 -27.72 16.21 6.45
N ALA A 10 -28.66 15.42 6.95
CA ALA A 10 -28.37 14.45 8.00
C ALA A 10 -27.22 13.55 7.54
N ILE A 11 -26.17 13.45 8.35
CA ILE A 11 -25.03 12.57 8.07
C ILE A 11 -25.52 11.14 8.15
N ALA A 12 -25.36 10.36 7.06
CA ALA A 12 -25.78 8.97 7.01
C ALA A 12 -24.58 8.09 6.63
N LEU A 13 -24.39 6.99 7.37
CA LEU A 13 -23.39 5.97 7.05
C LEU A 13 -23.91 5.03 5.94
N GLY A 14 -23.01 4.49 5.15
CA GLY A 14 -23.30 3.48 4.14
C GLY A 14 -22.90 3.88 2.73
N LEU A 15 -22.50 2.86 1.94
CA LEU A 15 -21.99 3.05 0.59
C LEU A 15 -23.02 3.72 -0.33
N ARG A 16 -24.28 3.28 -0.30
CA ARG A 16 -25.32 3.84 -1.18
C ARG A 16 -25.62 5.31 -0.89
N ALA A 17 -25.64 5.69 0.39
CA ALA A 17 -25.87 7.07 0.81
C ALA A 17 -24.72 8.02 0.39
N ASN A 18 -23.51 7.49 0.28
CA ASN A 18 -22.29 8.27 0.04
C ASN A 18 -21.57 7.90 -1.28
N LEU A 19 -22.26 7.25 -2.22
CA LEU A 19 -21.65 6.68 -3.42
C LEU A 19 -20.85 7.69 -4.23
N ALA A 20 -21.38 8.89 -4.45
CA ALA A 20 -20.69 9.93 -5.22
C ALA A 20 -19.37 10.36 -4.57
N GLN A 21 -19.38 10.61 -3.26
CA GLN A 21 -18.17 10.98 -2.51
C GLN A 21 -17.19 9.81 -2.42
N PHE A 22 -17.69 8.59 -2.27
CA PHE A 22 -16.88 7.37 -2.24
C PHE A 22 -16.16 7.17 -3.59
N SER A 23 -16.87 7.24 -4.71
CA SER A 23 -16.31 7.09 -6.06
C SER A 23 -15.29 8.21 -6.38
N LEU A 24 -15.57 9.43 -5.95
CA LEU A 24 -14.62 10.53 -6.07
C LEU A 24 -13.30 10.21 -5.33
N LEU A 25 -13.38 9.70 -4.09
CA LEU A 25 -12.20 9.32 -3.31
C LEU A 25 -11.45 8.12 -3.91
N VAL A 26 -12.14 7.22 -4.61
CA VAL A 26 -11.50 6.14 -5.40
C VAL A 26 -10.71 6.77 -6.55
N GLY A 27 -11.29 7.72 -7.28
CA GLY A 27 -10.60 8.47 -8.34
C GLY A 27 -9.41 9.29 -7.83
N VAL A 28 -9.56 9.98 -6.69
CA VAL A 28 -8.46 10.72 -6.05
C VAL A 28 -7.33 9.76 -5.66
N ASN A 29 -7.64 8.57 -5.16
CA ASN A 29 -6.61 7.58 -4.84
C ASN A 29 -5.93 7.01 -6.09
N ALA A 30 -6.64 6.87 -7.20
CA ALA A 30 -6.02 6.53 -8.48
C ALA A 30 -4.99 7.58 -8.91
N LEU A 31 -5.28 8.88 -8.75
CA LEU A 31 -4.29 9.93 -9.01
C LEU A 31 -3.08 9.84 -8.07
N VAL A 32 -3.28 9.48 -6.78
CA VAL A 32 -2.17 9.22 -5.84
C VAL A 32 -1.31 8.05 -6.33
N GLY A 33 -1.92 6.97 -6.80
CA GLY A 33 -1.21 5.84 -7.41
C GLY A 33 -0.47 6.23 -8.69
N GLY A 34 -1.08 7.07 -9.54
CA GLY A 34 -0.45 7.62 -10.74
C GLY A 34 0.81 8.43 -10.43
N MET A 35 0.79 9.26 -9.38
CA MET A 35 1.99 9.99 -8.91
C MET A 35 3.14 9.04 -8.59
N LEU A 36 2.86 7.87 -8.02
CA LEU A 36 3.86 6.86 -7.73
C LEU A 36 4.31 6.14 -9.00
N GLY A 37 3.38 5.82 -9.90
CA GLY A 37 3.64 5.09 -11.14
C GLY A 37 4.55 5.83 -12.12
N GLN A 38 4.53 7.17 -12.14
CA GLN A 38 5.34 7.97 -13.07
C GLN A 38 6.85 7.74 -12.95
N GLU A 39 7.32 7.25 -11.83
CA GLU A 39 8.73 7.08 -11.54
C GLU A 39 9.23 5.64 -11.80
N ARG A 40 8.34 4.65 -11.75
CA ARG A 40 8.71 3.24 -11.63
C ARG A 40 9.46 2.67 -12.83
N THR A 41 9.16 3.13 -14.03
CA THR A 41 9.85 2.68 -15.25
C THR A 41 11.06 3.54 -15.55
N VAL A 42 10.94 4.85 -15.42
CA VAL A 42 11.93 5.80 -15.97
C VAL A 42 13.03 6.19 -14.98
N LEU A 43 12.74 6.27 -13.68
CA LEU A 43 13.68 6.86 -12.72
C LEU A 43 14.98 6.05 -12.54
N PRO A 44 14.96 4.71 -12.42
CA PRO A 44 16.20 3.93 -12.38
C PRO A 44 17.05 4.09 -13.63
N LEU A 45 16.41 4.16 -14.81
CA LEU A 45 17.11 4.37 -16.08
C LEU A 45 17.65 5.80 -16.21
N LEU A 46 16.93 6.79 -15.68
CA LEU A 46 17.39 8.18 -15.61
C LEU A 46 18.66 8.30 -14.75
N ALA A 47 18.72 7.56 -13.63
CA ALA A 47 19.88 7.50 -12.75
C ALA A 47 21.14 7.09 -13.50
N THR A 48 21.08 6.02 -14.28
CA THR A 48 22.22 5.46 -15.01
C THR A 48 22.53 6.21 -16.32
N HIS A 49 21.51 6.50 -17.13
CA HIS A 49 21.74 7.05 -18.47
C HIS A 49 21.94 8.58 -18.47
N VAL A 50 21.23 9.32 -17.61
CA VAL A 50 21.27 10.80 -17.60
C VAL A 50 22.21 11.30 -16.51
N PHE A 51 22.04 10.82 -15.27
CA PHE A 51 22.88 11.24 -14.14
C PHE A 51 24.19 10.45 -14.03
N ARG A 52 24.34 9.36 -14.82
CA ARG A 52 25.56 8.55 -14.91
C ARG A 52 26.03 8.03 -13.54
N LEU A 53 25.10 7.65 -12.69
CA LEU A 53 25.44 7.03 -11.40
C LEU A 53 25.99 5.63 -11.67
N ALA A 54 27.23 5.40 -11.21
CA ALA A 54 27.89 4.12 -11.44
C ALA A 54 27.38 3.02 -10.50
N ALA A 55 27.05 3.37 -9.26
CA ALA A 55 26.59 2.43 -8.26
C ALA A 55 25.07 2.27 -8.31
N VAL A 56 24.60 1.02 -8.33
CA VAL A 56 23.17 0.69 -8.26
C VAL A 56 22.58 1.16 -6.93
N THR A 57 23.30 1.00 -5.82
CA THR A 57 22.90 1.53 -4.52
C THR A 57 22.59 3.03 -4.59
N ALA A 58 23.44 3.83 -5.25
CA ALA A 58 23.20 5.25 -5.43
C ALA A 58 21.95 5.51 -6.28
N ALA A 59 21.75 4.73 -7.34
CA ALA A 59 20.57 4.81 -8.18
C ALA A 59 19.26 4.51 -7.42
N LEU A 60 19.29 3.66 -6.39
CA LEU A 60 18.12 3.27 -5.60
C LEU A 60 17.84 4.19 -4.39
N THR A 61 18.67 5.20 -4.13
CA THR A 61 18.48 6.13 -2.98
C THR A 61 17.13 6.85 -3.00
N PHE A 62 16.54 7.07 -4.17
CA PHE A 62 15.21 7.66 -4.27
C PHE A 62 14.12 6.79 -3.61
N ILE A 63 14.23 5.45 -3.71
CA ILE A 63 13.29 4.52 -3.06
C ILE A 63 13.48 4.55 -1.55
N VAL A 64 14.73 4.66 -1.09
CA VAL A 64 15.07 4.79 0.34
C VAL A 64 14.44 6.07 0.90
N ALA A 65 14.65 7.20 0.23
CA ALA A 65 14.08 8.49 0.63
C ALA A 65 12.54 8.45 0.65
N PHE A 66 11.94 7.91 -0.40
CA PHE A 66 10.50 7.69 -0.49
C PHE A 66 9.98 6.81 0.65
N GLY A 67 10.54 5.61 0.82
CA GLY A 67 10.07 4.62 1.79
C GLY A 67 10.19 5.11 3.23
N ALA A 68 11.33 5.70 3.61
CA ALA A 68 11.56 6.26 4.93
C ALA A 68 10.58 7.40 5.25
N THR A 69 10.42 8.34 4.32
CA THR A 69 9.50 9.46 4.50
C THR A 69 8.05 9.01 4.55
N LYS A 70 7.65 8.08 3.69
CA LYS A 70 6.30 7.50 3.70
C LYS A 70 5.99 6.80 5.02
N ALA A 71 6.92 6.01 5.55
CA ALA A 71 6.74 5.29 6.80
C ALA A 71 6.52 6.27 7.98
N LEU A 72 7.37 7.30 8.09
CA LEU A 72 7.25 8.33 9.11
C LEU A 72 5.96 9.14 8.98
N THR A 73 5.61 9.51 7.76
CA THR A 73 4.41 10.31 7.49
C THR A 73 3.13 9.51 7.76
N ASN A 74 3.11 8.21 7.45
CA ASN A 74 1.99 7.31 7.78
C ASN A 74 1.72 7.26 9.30
N LEU A 75 2.77 7.24 10.13
CA LEU A 75 2.62 7.28 11.59
C LEU A 75 1.95 8.58 12.05
N ALA A 76 2.31 9.71 11.44
CA ALA A 76 1.77 11.01 11.80
C ALA A 76 0.36 11.27 11.23
N ALA A 77 0.00 10.64 10.11
CA ALA A 77 -1.22 10.93 9.34
C ALA A 77 -2.50 10.75 10.17
N GLY A 78 -2.56 9.71 11.02
CA GLY A 78 -3.68 9.47 11.93
C GLY A 78 -3.88 10.64 12.91
N ALA A 79 -2.85 10.97 13.69
CA ALA A 79 -2.91 12.05 14.68
C ALA A 79 -3.20 13.43 14.05
N LEU A 80 -2.61 13.70 12.89
CA LEU A 80 -2.88 14.93 12.12
C LEU A 80 -4.35 14.98 11.69
N SER A 81 -4.91 13.89 11.22
CA SER A 81 -6.30 13.84 10.75
C SER A 81 -7.31 13.97 11.88
N ASP A 82 -6.98 13.47 13.08
CA ASP A 82 -7.82 13.63 14.28
C ASP A 82 -7.82 15.07 14.78
N ARG A 83 -6.67 15.75 14.69
CA ARG A 83 -6.51 17.14 15.11
C ARG A 83 -7.12 18.12 14.11
N PHE A 84 -6.78 18.02 12.83
CA PHE A 84 -7.08 19.02 11.81
C PHE A 84 -8.26 18.63 10.90
N GLY A 85 -8.68 17.37 10.87
CA GLY A 85 -9.68 16.83 9.96
C GLY A 85 -9.05 16.06 8.78
N ARG A 86 -9.87 15.26 8.08
CA ARG A 86 -9.40 14.38 6.98
C ARG A 86 -9.05 15.19 5.73
N LYS A 87 -9.93 16.12 5.34
CA LYS A 87 -9.76 16.95 4.13
C LYS A 87 -8.52 17.85 4.18
N PRO A 88 -8.23 18.61 5.25
CA PRO A 88 -7.01 19.42 5.33
C PRO A 88 -5.73 18.58 5.17
N VAL A 89 -5.68 17.41 5.81
CA VAL A 89 -4.52 16.50 5.71
C VAL A 89 -4.36 15.95 4.28
N LEU A 90 -5.47 15.59 3.61
CA LEU A 90 -5.46 15.19 2.21
C LEU A 90 -4.92 16.32 1.30
N VAL A 91 -5.39 17.54 1.49
CA VAL A 91 -4.94 18.73 0.73
C VAL A 91 -3.45 18.99 0.97
N THR A 92 -2.98 18.92 2.23
CA THR A 92 -1.54 19.05 2.54
C THR A 92 -0.70 17.99 1.82
N GLY A 93 -1.20 16.75 1.74
CA GLY A 93 -0.54 15.71 0.94
C GLY A 93 -0.42 16.09 -0.55
N TRP A 94 -1.47 16.66 -1.14
CA TRP A 94 -1.44 17.11 -2.52
C TRP A 94 -0.55 18.34 -2.73
N LEU A 95 -0.51 19.29 -1.79
CA LEU A 95 0.42 20.41 -1.84
C LEU A 95 1.89 19.95 -1.84
N ALA A 96 2.21 18.92 -1.07
CA ALA A 96 3.55 18.30 -1.08
C ALA A 96 3.89 17.64 -2.43
N SER A 97 2.89 17.21 -3.21
CA SER A 97 3.10 16.56 -4.51
C SER A 97 3.32 17.54 -5.66
N LEU A 98 2.87 18.79 -5.56
CA LEU A 98 2.98 19.77 -6.65
C LEU A 98 4.42 19.96 -7.16
N PRO A 99 5.44 20.13 -6.31
CA PRO A 99 6.81 20.31 -6.78
C PRO A 99 7.45 19.01 -7.30
N VAL A 100 6.90 17.83 -6.98
CA VAL A 100 7.52 16.54 -7.34
C VAL A 100 7.82 16.43 -8.84
N PRO A 101 6.86 16.49 -9.76
CA PRO A 101 7.13 16.37 -11.19
C PRO A 101 8.01 17.51 -11.71
N LEU A 102 7.89 18.70 -11.16
CA LEU A 102 8.71 19.87 -11.55
C LEU A 102 10.18 19.64 -11.17
N LEU A 103 10.44 19.14 -9.97
CA LEU A 103 11.79 18.78 -9.54
C LEU A 103 12.39 17.70 -10.45
N LEU A 104 11.62 16.70 -10.89
CA LEU A 104 12.09 15.65 -11.79
C LEU A 104 12.37 16.17 -13.21
N ILE A 105 11.52 17.06 -13.72
CA ILE A 105 11.66 17.69 -15.03
C ILE A 105 12.97 18.50 -15.10
N TRP A 106 13.22 19.33 -14.09
CA TRP A 106 14.35 20.27 -14.07
C TRP A 106 15.50 19.87 -13.16
N ALA A 107 15.55 18.62 -12.69
CA ALA A 107 16.61 18.13 -11.81
C ALA A 107 18.01 18.40 -12.40
N PRO A 108 18.85 19.27 -11.82
CA PRO A 108 20.22 19.48 -12.27
C PRO A 108 21.16 18.38 -11.79
N ASN A 109 20.80 17.69 -10.72
CA ASN A 109 21.56 16.57 -10.13
C ASN A 109 20.63 15.62 -9.38
N TRP A 110 21.18 14.46 -8.96
CA TRP A 110 20.40 13.42 -8.29
C TRP A 110 19.80 13.82 -6.93
N GLY A 111 20.40 14.80 -6.24
CA GLY A 111 19.86 15.34 -4.99
C GLY A 111 18.44 15.91 -5.14
N PHE A 112 18.11 16.53 -6.29
CA PHE A 112 16.75 17.01 -6.59
C PHE A 112 15.77 15.85 -6.80
N VAL A 113 16.22 14.73 -7.34
CA VAL A 113 15.41 13.51 -7.47
C VAL A 113 15.12 12.93 -6.09
N ILE A 114 16.11 12.89 -5.19
CA ILE A 114 15.94 12.47 -3.80
C ILE A 114 14.93 13.39 -3.10
N LEU A 115 15.06 14.71 -3.23
CA LEU A 115 14.12 15.69 -2.66
C LEU A 115 12.69 15.46 -3.20
N ALA A 116 12.52 15.23 -4.50
CA ALA A 116 11.24 14.90 -5.11
C ALA A 116 10.61 13.66 -4.44
N ASN A 117 11.43 12.65 -4.17
CA ASN A 117 10.97 11.40 -3.54
C ASN A 117 10.69 11.55 -2.03
N VAL A 118 11.35 12.45 -1.31
CA VAL A 118 10.94 12.85 0.04
C VAL A 118 9.53 13.46 0.01
N LEU A 119 9.28 14.40 -0.89
CA LEU A 119 7.97 15.04 -1.05
C LEU A 119 6.89 14.06 -1.53
N LEU A 120 7.25 13.14 -2.43
CA LEU A 120 6.35 12.06 -2.86
C LEU A 120 6.02 11.11 -1.69
N GLY A 121 6.99 10.81 -0.83
CA GLY A 121 6.76 10.03 0.40
C GLY A 121 5.77 10.72 1.34
N ILE A 122 5.87 12.04 1.52
CA ILE A 122 4.89 12.84 2.29
C ILE A 122 3.50 12.76 1.63
N ASN A 123 3.42 12.98 0.32
CA ASN A 123 2.17 12.86 -0.42
C ASN A 123 1.53 11.49 -0.22
N GLN A 124 2.28 10.41 -0.42
CA GLN A 124 1.79 9.04 -0.28
C GLN A 124 1.34 8.75 1.15
N GLY A 125 2.11 9.15 2.16
CA GLY A 125 1.77 8.96 3.57
C GLY A 125 0.49 9.69 3.98
N LEU A 126 0.30 10.93 3.54
CA LEU A 126 -0.89 11.71 3.87
C LEU A 126 -2.08 11.37 2.97
N ALA A 127 -1.94 11.51 1.64
CA ALA A 127 -3.07 11.41 0.73
C ALA A 127 -3.61 9.98 0.62
N TRP A 128 -2.74 8.96 0.52
CA TRP A 128 -3.18 7.56 0.51
C TRP A 128 -3.92 7.20 1.80
N SER A 129 -3.34 7.55 2.97
CA SER A 129 -3.99 7.28 4.26
C SER A 129 -5.34 7.99 4.39
N MET A 130 -5.44 9.25 3.93
CA MET A 130 -6.70 9.99 4.01
C MET A 130 -7.76 9.43 3.08
N THR A 131 -7.42 9.03 1.86
CA THR A 131 -8.40 8.40 0.95
C THR A 131 -8.92 7.07 1.50
N VAL A 132 -8.11 6.29 2.21
CA VAL A 132 -8.55 5.09 2.96
C VAL A 132 -9.50 5.47 4.08
N ASN A 133 -9.06 6.35 5.00
CA ASN A 133 -9.80 6.71 6.20
C ASN A 133 -11.15 7.34 5.83
N MET A 134 -11.18 8.27 4.89
CA MET A 134 -12.41 8.92 4.44
C MET A 134 -13.42 7.93 3.85
N LYS A 135 -12.96 6.92 3.10
CA LYS A 135 -13.85 5.87 2.58
C LYS A 135 -14.39 4.98 3.69
N ILE A 136 -13.57 4.64 4.67
CA ILE A 136 -14.00 3.90 5.86
C ILE A 136 -15.06 4.69 6.64
N ASP A 137 -14.81 5.99 6.88
CA ASP A 137 -15.76 6.88 7.55
C ASP A 137 -17.14 6.90 6.85
N LEU A 138 -17.15 6.94 5.51
CA LEU A 138 -18.39 6.99 4.72
C LEU A 138 -19.19 5.68 4.74
N VAL A 139 -18.52 4.53 4.70
CA VAL A 139 -19.20 3.23 4.59
C VAL A 139 -19.57 2.62 5.94
N GLY A 140 -18.90 3.03 7.01
CA GLY A 140 -19.09 2.46 8.35
C GLY A 140 -18.56 1.01 8.48
N PRO A 141 -18.87 0.33 9.61
CA PRO A 141 -18.22 -0.95 9.96
C PRO A 141 -18.49 -2.11 9.01
N VAL A 142 -19.67 -2.15 8.39
CA VAL A 142 -20.15 -3.32 7.63
C VAL A 142 -19.38 -3.55 6.31
N ARG A 143 -18.85 -2.49 5.67
CA ARG A 143 -18.23 -2.57 4.34
C ARG A 143 -16.79 -2.05 4.29
N ARG A 144 -16.08 -2.03 5.41
CA ARG A 144 -14.69 -1.57 5.48
C ARG A 144 -13.75 -2.34 4.57
N GLY A 145 -13.89 -3.65 4.51
CA GLY A 145 -13.08 -4.50 3.63
C GLY A 145 -13.24 -4.12 2.15
N LEU A 146 -14.47 -3.90 1.69
CA LEU A 146 -14.73 -3.43 0.32
C LEU A 146 -14.11 -2.05 0.07
N ALA A 147 -14.24 -1.12 1.01
CA ALA A 147 -13.66 0.22 0.88
C ALA A 147 -12.15 0.18 0.76
N MET A 148 -11.48 -0.65 1.57
CA MET A 148 -10.04 -0.86 1.52
C MET A 148 -9.61 -1.54 0.21
N GLY A 149 -10.29 -2.61 -0.19
CA GLY A 149 -9.98 -3.33 -1.43
C GLY A 149 -10.10 -2.45 -2.67
N LEU A 150 -11.16 -1.65 -2.79
CA LEU A 150 -11.33 -0.71 -3.90
C LEU A 150 -10.30 0.43 -3.86
N ASN A 151 -9.90 0.88 -2.66
CA ASN A 151 -8.83 1.87 -2.52
C ASN A 151 -7.53 1.34 -3.10
N GLU A 152 -7.10 0.18 -2.64
CA GLU A 152 -5.82 -0.41 -3.05
C GLU A 152 -5.84 -0.78 -4.54
N ALA A 153 -6.93 -1.36 -5.04
CA ALA A 153 -7.10 -1.69 -6.45
C ALA A 153 -6.99 -0.46 -7.35
N ALA A 154 -7.63 0.65 -6.99
CA ALA A 154 -7.56 1.89 -7.74
C ALA A 154 -6.14 2.50 -7.73
N GLY A 155 -5.49 2.52 -6.57
CA GLY A 155 -4.14 3.04 -6.42
C GLY A 155 -3.10 2.25 -7.22
N TYR A 156 -3.03 0.93 -7.01
CA TYR A 156 -2.06 0.08 -7.69
C TYR A 156 -2.39 -0.14 -9.18
N GLY A 157 -3.69 -0.14 -9.55
CA GLY A 157 -4.10 -0.17 -10.94
C GLY A 157 -3.63 1.08 -11.70
N ALA A 158 -3.82 2.27 -11.11
CA ALA A 158 -3.34 3.51 -11.69
C ALA A 158 -1.80 3.61 -11.71
N LEU A 159 -1.11 3.08 -10.69
CA LEU A 159 0.34 2.92 -10.68
C LEU A 159 0.79 2.09 -11.90
N ALA A 160 0.17 0.94 -12.12
CA ALA A 160 0.50 0.04 -13.23
C ALA A 160 0.31 0.73 -14.60
N VAL A 161 -0.86 1.33 -14.82
CA VAL A 161 -1.17 2.05 -16.06
C VAL A 161 -0.16 3.18 -16.29
N THR A 162 0.15 3.95 -15.25
CA THR A 162 1.09 5.07 -15.38
C THR A 162 2.52 4.60 -15.62
N ALA A 163 2.96 3.51 -14.99
CA ALA A 163 4.29 2.93 -15.24
C ALA A 163 4.44 2.48 -16.70
N TYR A 164 3.41 1.87 -17.28
CA TYR A 164 3.39 1.55 -18.70
C TYR A 164 3.43 2.81 -19.59
N LEU A 165 2.55 3.79 -19.31
CA LEU A 165 2.47 5.04 -20.06
C LEU A 165 3.78 5.81 -20.05
N THR A 166 4.48 5.87 -18.91
CA THR A 166 5.79 6.55 -18.84
C THR A 166 6.86 5.82 -19.64
N GLY A 167 6.86 4.49 -19.65
CA GLY A 167 7.72 3.70 -20.54
C GLY A 167 7.44 3.97 -22.02
N PHE A 168 6.16 4.01 -22.39
CA PHE A 168 5.73 4.34 -23.77
C PHE A 168 6.14 5.77 -24.16
N VAL A 169 5.88 6.76 -23.33
CA VAL A 169 6.27 8.14 -23.59
C VAL A 169 7.80 8.27 -23.67
N ALA A 170 8.52 7.61 -22.76
CA ALA A 170 9.98 7.66 -22.75
C ALA A 170 10.60 7.04 -24.01
N GLN A 171 9.99 6.00 -24.58
CA GLN A 171 10.44 5.38 -25.83
C GLN A 171 10.41 6.36 -27.02
N HIS A 172 9.40 7.24 -27.07
CA HIS A 172 9.16 8.13 -28.22
C HIS A 172 9.69 9.56 -28.03
N ALA A 173 9.78 10.01 -26.75
CA ALA A 173 10.10 11.40 -26.44
C ALA A 173 11.28 11.56 -25.46
N GLY A 174 11.92 10.45 -25.04
CA GLY A 174 13.04 10.46 -24.12
C GLY A 174 12.64 10.32 -22.64
N LEU A 175 13.65 10.04 -21.80
CA LEU A 175 13.45 9.76 -20.37
C LEU A 175 12.98 11.00 -19.58
N ARG A 176 13.19 12.20 -20.06
CA ARG A 176 12.69 13.49 -19.52
C ARG A 176 12.70 14.59 -20.60
N PRO A 177 11.85 15.64 -20.47
CA PRO A 177 10.89 15.92 -19.38
C PRO A 177 9.53 15.22 -19.55
N GLN A 178 9.23 14.69 -20.73
CA GLN A 178 7.88 14.33 -21.19
C GLN A 178 7.13 13.34 -20.31
N PRO A 179 7.73 12.23 -19.79
CA PRO A 179 7.02 11.30 -18.93
C PRO A 179 6.45 11.96 -17.65
N PHE A 180 7.14 12.98 -17.13
CA PHE A 180 6.76 13.63 -15.86
C PHE A 180 5.63 14.66 -16.00
N PHE A 181 5.22 15.03 -17.22
CA PHE A 181 4.02 15.84 -17.42
C PHE A 181 2.74 15.12 -16.96
N LEU A 182 2.72 13.79 -16.97
CA LEU A 182 1.65 13.01 -16.34
C LEU A 182 1.53 13.34 -14.84
N GLY A 183 2.67 13.46 -14.16
CA GLY A 183 2.70 13.83 -12.74
C GLY A 183 2.18 15.25 -12.50
N VAL A 184 2.48 16.21 -13.39
CA VAL A 184 1.92 17.56 -13.31
C VAL A 184 0.39 17.52 -13.39
N ALA A 185 -0.15 16.74 -14.34
CA ALA A 185 -1.59 16.57 -14.48
C ALA A 185 -2.21 15.92 -13.24
N TYR A 186 -1.60 14.84 -12.71
CA TYR A 186 -2.10 14.15 -11.51
C TYR A 186 -2.07 15.07 -10.27
N ALA A 187 -0.99 15.81 -10.05
CA ALA A 187 -0.87 16.72 -8.91
C ALA A 187 -1.90 17.85 -8.98
N GLY A 188 -2.07 18.46 -10.16
CA GLY A 188 -3.05 19.51 -10.37
C GLY A 188 -4.50 19.04 -10.21
N LEU A 189 -4.85 17.91 -10.83
CA LEU A 189 -6.20 17.31 -10.71
C LEU A 189 -6.48 16.84 -9.28
N GLY A 190 -5.50 16.14 -8.66
CA GLY A 190 -5.65 15.64 -7.29
C GLY A 190 -5.85 16.75 -6.28
N LEU A 191 -5.07 17.83 -6.38
CA LEU A 191 -5.24 19.01 -5.53
C LEU A 191 -6.58 19.68 -5.82
N GLY A 192 -6.91 19.95 -7.08
CA GLY A 192 -8.16 20.61 -7.49
C GLY A 192 -9.40 19.85 -6.97
N LEU A 193 -9.46 18.52 -7.21
CA LEU A 193 -10.56 17.70 -6.71
C LEU A 193 -10.63 17.71 -5.18
N SER A 194 -9.47 17.61 -4.51
CA SER A 194 -9.42 17.59 -3.05
C SER A 194 -9.85 18.90 -2.41
N VAL A 195 -9.52 20.04 -3.02
CA VAL A 195 -9.90 21.37 -2.53
C VAL A 195 -11.37 21.67 -2.80
N PHE A 196 -11.83 21.46 -4.03
CA PHE A 196 -13.12 21.97 -4.48
C PHE A 196 -14.28 20.97 -4.38
N VAL A 197 -14.00 19.65 -4.50
CA VAL A 197 -15.05 18.64 -4.64
C VAL A 197 -15.12 17.69 -3.45
N VAL A 198 -13.97 17.25 -2.89
CA VAL A 198 -13.92 16.37 -1.72
C VAL A 198 -14.50 17.08 -0.50
N ARG A 199 -15.38 16.38 0.23
CA ARG A 199 -16.00 16.86 1.48
C ARG A 199 -15.34 16.24 2.68
N GLU A 200 -15.35 16.97 3.81
CA GLU A 200 -14.86 16.46 5.10
C GLU A 200 -15.71 15.29 5.62
N THR A 201 -15.07 14.24 6.13
CA THR A 201 -15.75 13.03 6.63
C THR A 201 -15.67 12.85 8.14
N ARG A 202 -15.01 13.76 8.88
CA ARG A 202 -14.86 13.69 10.34
C ARG A 202 -16.22 13.56 11.08
N GLY A 203 -17.29 14.16 10.51
CA GLY A 203 -18.64 14.03 11.05
C GLY A 203 -19.16 12.59 11.01
N HIS A 204 -18.85 11.82 9.97
CA HIS A 204 -19.22 10.40 9.84
C HIS A 204 -18.45 9.54 10.86
N ALA A 205 -17.15 9.79 11.05
CA ALA A 205 -16.35 9.11 12.07
C ALA A 205 -16.92 9.33 13.47
N ARG A 206 -17.24 10.57 13.84
CA ARG A 206 -17.86 10.91 15.15
C ARG A 206 -19.23 10.27 15.34
N LEU A 207 -20.02 10.13 14.26
CA LEU A 207 -21.30 9.44 14.35
C LEU A 207 -21.11 7.96 14.71
N GLU A 208 -20.10 7.32 14.13
CA GLU A 208 -19.76 5.93 14.42
C GLU A 208 -19.23 5.77 15.86
N GLU A 209 -18.33 6.67 16.31
CA GLU A 209 -17.79 6.67 17.66
C GLU A 209 -18.92 6.73 18.70
N ARG A 210 -19.87 7.65 18.57
CA ARG A 210 -21.03 7.77 19.44
C ARG A 210 -21.91 6.52 19.48
N ALA A 211 -22.05 5.84 18.35
CA ALA A 211 -22.81 4.57 18.29
C ALA A 211 -22.08 3.41 19.00
N THR A 212 -20.78 3.57 19.26
CA THR A 212 -19.91 2.57 19.89
C THR A 212 -19.56 2.95 21.35
N GLU A 213 -19.76 4.21 21.74
CA GLU A 213 -19.57 4.70 23.12
C GLU A 213 -20.49 3.92 24.09
N GLY A 214 -19.91 3.02 24.84
CA GLY A 214 -20.58 2.14 25.80
C GLY A 214 -20.03 0.72 25.83
N ARG A 215 -19.14 0.36 24.91
CA ARG A 215 -18.67 -1.03 24.77
C ARG A 215 -17.26 -1.35 25.27
N SER A 216 -16.43 -0.39 25.65
CA SER A 216 -15.04 -0.73 26.03
C SER A 216 -14.45 0.27 27.03
N GLN A 217 -14.53 -0.06 28.32
CA GLN A 217 -13.58 0.43 29.33
C GLN A 217 -12.47 -0.62 29.43
N GLU A 218 -11.40 -0.49 28.64
CA GLU A 218 -10.22 -1.32 28.79
C GLU A 218 -8.96 -0.50 29.10
N PRO A 219 -7.97 -1.11 29.80
CA PRO A 219 -6.76 -0.41 30.22
C PRO A 219 -5.99 0.11 29.00
N LYS A 220 -5.57 1.37 29.04
CA LYS A 220 -4.70 1.98 28.05
C LYS A 220 -3.32 1.31 28.11
N LEU A 221 -3.06 0.37 27.23
CA LEU A 221 -1.75 -0.27 27.10
C LEU A 221 -0.71 0.76 26.62
N THR A 222 0.51 0.67 27.16
CA THR A 222 1.61 1.57 26.78
C THR A 222 2.03 1.30 25.33
N THR A 223 2.31 2.35 24.57
CA THR A 223 2.79 2.25 23.17
C THR A 223 4.00 1.31 23.04
N ARG A 224 4.94 1.35 24.02
CA ARG A 224 6.10 0.44 24.05
C ARG A 224 5.69 -1.03 24.18
N TYR A 225 4.73 -1.33 25.04
CA TYR A 225 4.21 -2.68 25.22
C TYR A 225 3.58 -3.19 23.92
N LEU A 226 2.70 -2.39 23.32
CA LEU A 226 2.03 -2.72 22.05
C LEU A 226 3.03 -2.94 20.91
N PHE A 227 4.07 -2.11 20.83
CA PHE A 227 5.12 -2.29 19.84
C PHE A 227 5.86 -3.62 20.01
N ILE A 228 6.28 -3.97 21.24
CA ILE A 228 7.00 -5.22 21.54
C ILE A 228 6.07 -6.42 21.31
N GLU A 229 4.83 -6.36 21.77
CA GLU A 229 3.85 -7.41 21.62
C GLU A 229 3.59 -7.73 20.15
N THR A 230 3.32 -6.70 19.34
CA THR A 230 3.02 -6.84 17.91
C THR A 230 4.24 -7.27 17.10
N SER A 231 5.43 -6.74 17.43
CA SER A 231 6.63 -6.98 16.63
C SER A 231 7.31 -8.31 16.93
N PHE A 232 7.21 -8.82 18.17
CA PHE A 232 8.08 -9.92 18.61
C PHE A 232 7.39 -11.02 19.42
N ARG A 233 6.43 -10.68 20.29
CA ARG A 233 5.88 -11.63 21.28
C ARG A 233 4.71 -12.42 20.74
N GLU A 234 3.66 -11.76 20.29
CA GLU A 234 2.51 -12.45 19.74
C GLU A 234 2.89 -13.14 18.42
N ARG A 235 2.60 -14.44 18.31
CA ARG A 235 3.13 -15.28 17.22
C ARG A 235 2.59 -14.91 15.85
N ALA A 236 1.30 -14.66 15.73
CA ALA A 236 0.69 -14.32 14.45
C ALA A 236 0.97 -12.87 14.04
N LEU A 237 0.98 -11.91 15.00
CA LEU A 237 1.31 -10.51 14.72
C LEU A 237 2.76 -10.35 14.29
N SER A 238 3.70 -10.99 14.99
CA SER A 238 5.13 -10.92 14.65
C SER A 238 5.43 -11.61 13.31
N ALA A 239 4.76 -12.73 13.00
CA ALA A 239 4.84 -13.37 11.70
C ALA A 239 4.25 -12.46 10.59
N SER A 240 3.15 -11.76 10.88
CA SER A 240 2.57 -10.77 9.95
C SER A 240 3.50 -9.58 9.71
N CYS A 241 4.18 -9.08 10.75
CA CYS A 241 5.18 -8.02 10.61
C CYS A 241 6.37 -8.45 9.74
N ALA A 242 6.90 -9.65 9.96
CA ALA A 242 7.97 -10.22 9.15
C ALA A 242 7.53 -10.42 7.68
N ALA A 243 6.34 -10.97 7.47
CA ALA A 243 5.77 -11.16 6.13
C ALA A 243 5.50 -9.85 5.41
N GLY A 244 4.99 -8.84 6.11
CA GLY A 244 4.76 -7.50 5.56
C GLY A 244 6.05 -6.81 5.15
N LEU A 245 7.09 -6.88 6.00
CA LEU A 245 8.43 -6.39 5.68
C LEU A 245 8.98 -7.09 4.43
N THR A 246 8.91 -8.42 4.38
CA THR A 246 9.39 -9.23 3.24
C THR A 246 8.64 -8.89 1.96
N ASN A 247 7.31 -8.75 2.01
CA ASN A 247 6.52 -8.40 0.84
C ASN A 247 6.94 -7.04 0.26
N ASN A 248 7.10 -6.02 1.09
CA ASN A 248 7.51 -4.69 0.61
C ASN A 248 9.03 -4.58 0.34
N LEU A 249 9.83 -5.51 0.86
CA LEU A 249 11.24 -5.68 0.45
C LEU A 249 11.30 -6.07 -1.02
N ASN A 250 10.41 -6.97 -1.47
CA ASN A 250 10.26 -7.33 -2.88
C ASN A 250 9.90 -6.11 -3.73
N ASP A 251 8.99 -5.26 -3.26
CA ASP A 251 8.63 -4.00 -3.94
C ASP A 251 9.82 -3.05 -4.03
N GLY A 252 10.54 -2.85 -2.91
CA GLY A 252 11.72 -1.97 -2.87
C GLY A 252 12.80 -2.40 -3.85
N MET A 253 13.02 -3.70 -3.99
CA MET A 253 13.91 -4.27 -5.00
C MET A 253 13.34 -4.11 -6.41
N ALA A 254 12.12 -4.58 -6.65
CA ALA A 254 11.52 -4.65 -7.99
C ALA A 254 11.41 -3.26 -8.63
N TRP A 255 11.00 -2.24 -7.87
CA TRP A 255 10.84 -0.88 -8.38
C TRP A 255 12.17 -0.22 -8.77
N GLY A 256 13.27 -0.68 -8.20
CA GLY A 256 14.61 -0.17 -8.53
C GLY A 256 15.34 -1.02 -9.54
N LEU A 257 15.39 -2.34 -9.32
CA LEU A 257 16.23 -3.23 -10.11
C LEU A 257 15.60 -3.67 -11.43
N PHE A 258 14.30 -3.93 -11.47
CA PHE A 258 13.68 -4.52 -12.69
C PHE A 258 13.89 -3.66 -13.93
N PRO A 259 13.72 -2.32 -13.92
CA PRO A 259 14.03 -1.52 -15.10
C PRO A 259 15.47 -1.65 -15.55
N LEU A 260 16.44 -1.69 -14.61
CA LEU A 260 17.85 -1.85 -14.90
C LEU A 260 18.18 -3.26 -15.43
N PHE A 261 17.61 -4.28 -14.79
CA PHE A 261 17.78 -5.68 -15.16
C PHE A 261 17.27 -5.95 -16.58
N PHE A 262 16.07 -5.50 -16.90
CA PHE A 262 15.49 -5.67 -18.24
C PHE A 262 16.22 -4.84 -19.30
N ALA A 263 16.66 -3.63 -18.97
CA ALA A 263 17.48 -2.81 -19.86
C ALA A 263 18.82 -3.47 -20.19
N GLN A 264 19.47 -4.10 -19.20
CA GLN A 264 20.71 -4.85 -19.41
C GLN A 264 20.54 -6.02 -20.40
N HIS A 265 19.33 -6.58 -20.49
CA HIS A 265 18.98 -7.64 -21.44
C HIS A 265 18.46 -7.11 -22.79
N GLY A 266 18.58 -5.81 -23.03
CA GLY A 266 18.28 -5.19 -24.34
C GLY A 266 16.80 -4.94 -24.60
N LEU A 267 15.92 -4.96 -23.60
CA LEU A 267 14.50 -4.65 -23.80
C LEU A 267 14.30 -3.16 -24.09
N SER A 268 13.32 -2.88 -24.98
CA SER A 268 12.86 -1.51 -25.23
C SER A 268 12.17 -0.91 -24.01
N LEU A 269 12.10 0.42 -23.92
CA LEU A 269 11.42 1.11 -22.81
C LEU A 269 9.93 0.75 -22.70
N VAL A 270 9.27 0.45 -23.84
CA VAL A 270 7.88 -0.02 -23.84
C VAL A 270 7.77 -1.41 -23.22
N GLN A 271 8.69 -2.33 -23.56
CA GLN A 271 8.72 -3.68 -22.98
C GLN A 271 9.02 -3.63 -21.48
N ILE A 272 9.99 -2.81 -21.07
CA ILE A 272 10.31 -2.57 -19.65
C ILE A 272 9.08 -2.03 -18.92
N GLY A 273 8.44 -1.00 -19.48
CA GLY A 273 7.21 -0.43 -18.90
C GLY A 273 6.08 -1.45 -18.79
N ALA A 274 5.93 -2.35 -19.76
CA ALA A 274 4.93 -3.42 -19.72
C ALA A 274 5.20 -4.41 -18.58
N LEU A 275 6.45 -4.89 -18.43
CA LEU A 275 6.82 -5.81 -17.35
C LEU A 275 6.71 -5.17 -15.97
N VAL A 276 7.15 -3.92 -15.81
CA VAL A 276 7.05 -3.17 -14.56
C VAL A 276 5.59 -2.90 -14.19
N ALA A 277 4.71 -2.70 -15.17
CA ALA A 277 3.28 -2.51 -14.96
C ALA A 277 2.54 -3.81 -14.64
N LEU A 278 2.98 -4.93 -15.21
CA LEU A 278 2.27 -6.22 -15.14
C LEU A 278 2.15 -6.72 -13.69
N TYR A 279 3.22 -6.62 -12.92
CA TYR A 279 3.25 -6.99 -11.50
C TYR A 279 2.19 -6.26 -10.67
N PRO A 280 2.16 -4.91 -10.57
CA PRO A 280 1.16 -4.20 -9.79
C PRO A 280 -0.25 -4.28 -10.39
N LEU A 281 -0.39 -4.52 -11.70
CA LEU A 281 -1.69 -4.74 -12.33
C LEU A 281 -2.34 -6.05 -11.86
N VAL A 282 -1.58 -7.14 -11.90
CA VAL A 282 -2.05 -8.46 -11.43
C VAL A 282 -2.36 -8.41 -9.94
N TRP A 283 -1.52 -7.74 -9.16
CA TRP A 283 -1.79 -7.48 -7.75
C TRP A 283 -3.10 -6.71 -7.55
N ALA A 284 -3.29 -5.56 -8.24
CA ALA A 284 -4.48 -4.72 -8.12
C ALA A 284 -5.77 -5.49 -8.42
N VAL A 285 -5.77 -6.30 -9.48
CA VAL A 285 -6.93 -7.11 -9.87
C VAL A 285 -7.14 -8.28 -8.91
N GLY A 286 -6.07 -9.01 -8.60
CA GLY A 286 -6.12 -10.23 -7.78
C GLY A 286 -6.58 -9.98 -6.36
N GLN A 287 -6.17 -8.87 -5.74
CA GLN A 287 -6.53 -8.58 -4.34
C GLN A 287 -8.03 -8.38 -4.09
N VAL A 288 -8.81 -8.05 -5.13
CA VAL A 288 -10.28 -7.93 -5.01
C VAL A 288 -10.89 -9.29 -4.66
N GLY A 289 -10.34 -10.37 -5.25
CA GLY A 289 -10.83 -11.74 -4.99
C GLY A 289 -10.16 -12.40 -3.80
N THR A 290 -8.86 -12.20 -3.59
CA THR A 290 -8.08 -12.91 -2.56
C THR A 290 -8.45 -12.48 -1.15
N GLY A 291 -8.87 -11.23 -0.93
CA GLY A 291 -9.42 -10.79 0.35
C GLY A 291 -10.62 -11.63 0.77
N ALA A 292 -11.62 -11.78 -0.12
CA ALA A 292 -12.78 -12.62 0.14
C ALA A 292 -12.43 -14.12 0.22
N LEU A 293 -11.47 -14.59 -0.57
CA LEU A 293 -10.99 -15.96 -0.52
C LEU A 293 -10.37 -16.28 0.84
N SER A 294 -9.61 -15.34 1.42
CA SER A 294 -8.98 -15.52 2.73
C SER A 294 -9.99 -15.71 3.87
N ASP A 295 -11.21 -15.17 3.73
CA ASP A 295 -12.31 -15.38 4.67
C ASP A 295 -12.84 -16.82 4.63
N ARG A 296 -12.64 -17.53 3.51
CA ARG A 296 -13.12 -18.91 3.31
C ARG A 296 -12.06 -19.95 3.59
N VAL A 297 -10.85 -19.78 3.05
CA VAL A 297 -9.80 -20.81 3.12
C VAL A 297 -8.81 -20.60 4.28
N GLY A 298 -8.88 -19.46 4.98
CA GLY A 298 -7.98 -19.12 6.08
C GLY A 298 -6.88 -18.15 5.69
N ARG A 299 -6.24 -17.55 6.69
CA ARG A 299 -5.22 -16.50 6.52
C ARG A 299 -3.84 -17.08 6.30
N LYS A 300 -3.43 -18.02 7.16
CA LYS A 300 -2.08 -18.62 7.17
C LYS A 300 -1.71 -19.22 5.82
N GLY A 301 -2.58 -20.05 5.26
CA GLY A 301 -2.33 -20.76 4.00
C GLY A 301 -2.11 -19.80 2.83
N LEU A 302 -2.94 -18.74 2.71
CA LEU A 302 -2.81 -17.74 1.65
C LEU A 302 -1.56 -16.89 1.80
N ILE A 303 -1.20 -16.46 3.01
CA ILE A 303 0.02 -15.68 3.24
C ILE A 303 1.26 -16.51 2.92
N THR A 304 1.33 -17.75 3.44
CA THR A 304 2.45 -18.65 3.16
C THR A 304 2.59 -18.97 1.68
N GLY A 305 1.48 -19.36 1.03
CA GLY A 305 1.46 -19.68 -0.40
C GLY A 305 1.76 -18.46 -1.26
N GLY A 306 1.28 -17.28 -0.88
CA GLY A 306 1.55 -16.02 -1.56
C GLY A 306 3.03 -15.65 -1.53
N LEU A 307 3.69 -15.71 -0.35
CA LEU A 307 5.13 -15.45 -0.24
C LEU A 307 5.97 -16.52 -0.96
N ALA A 308 5.56 -17.80 -0.88
CA ALA A 308 6.24 -18.86 -1.62
C ALA A 308 6.16 -18.65 -3.15
N LEU A 309 4.98 -18.26 -3.65
CA LEU A 309 4.78 -17.92 -5.05
C LEU A 309 5.63 -16.71 -5.45
N GLN A 310 5.73 -15.67 -4.61
CA GLN A 310 6.62 -14.53 -4.86
C GLN A 310 8.09 -14.98 -4.95
N ALA A 311 8.56 -15.83 -4.05
CA ALA A 311 9.93 -16.35 -4.06
C ALA A 311 10.24 -17.12 -5.35
N VAL A 312 9.35 -18.02 -5.75
CA VAL A 312 9.47 -18.77 -7.02
C VAL A 312 9.44 -17.83 -8.23
N SER A 313 8.56 -16.84 -8.22
CA SER A 313 8.45 -15.86 -9.30
C SER A 313 9.69 -15.00 -9.46
N LEU A 314 10.32 -14.59 -8.36
CA LEU A 314 11.61 -13.89 -8.39
C LEU A 314 12.73 -14.79 -8.94
N ALA A 315 12.76 -16.07 -8.59
CA ALA A 315 13.69 -17.04 -9.17
C ALA A 315 13.47 -17.19 -10.68
N VAL A 316 12.20 -17.28 -11.14
CA VAL A 316 11.86 -17.32 -12.57
C VAL A 316 12.36 -16.06 -13.28
N ILE A 317 12.19 -14.87 -12.68
CA ILE A 317 12.70 -13.62 -13.26
C ILE A 317 14.23 -13.66 -13.35
N ALA A 318 14.93 -14.08 -12.28
CA ALA A 318 16.39 -14.14 -12.26
C ALA A 318 16.99 -15.12 -13.27
N MET A 319 16.27 -16.21 -13.58
CA MET A 319 16.67 -17.22 -14.57
C MET A 319 16.23 -16.87 -16.00
N GLY A 320 15.26 -15.97 -16.15
CA GLY A 320 14.65 -15.64 -17.42
C GLY A 320 15.62 -15.04 -18.42
N GLN A 321 15.42 -15.35 -19.69
CA GLN A 321 16.25 -14.86 -20.80
C GLN A 321 15.41 -14.13 -21.86
N ASP A 322 14.10 -14.13 -21.73
CA ASP A 322 13.18 -13.52 -22.70
C ASP A 322 11.96 -12.87 -22.02
N PHE A 323 11.26 -12.05 -22.79
CA PHE A 323 10.10 -11.29 -22.33
C PHE A 323 8.98 -12.19 -21.75
N ALA A 324 8.73 -13.35 -22.34
CA ALA A 324 7.62 -14.21 -21.93
C ALA A 324 7.90 -14.83 -20.55
N ILE A 325 9.13 -15.28 -20.29
CA ILE A 325 9.53 -15.82 -18.98
C ILE A 325 9.43 -14.73 -17.90
N TRP A 326 9.92 -13.52 -18.19
CA TRP A 326 9.81 -12.39 -17.26
C TRP A 326 8.37 -11.98 -17.00
N ALA A 327 7.50 -12.04 -18.04
CA ALA A 327 6.07 -11.77 -17.88
C ALA A 327 5.40 -12.81 -16.96
N VAL A 328 5.72 -14.10 -17.12
CA VAL A 328 5.24 -15.17 -16.22
C VAL A 328 5.69 -14.91 -14.79
N GLY A 329 6.97 -14.55 -14.59
CA GLY A 329 7.49 -14.18 -13.28
C GLY A 329 6.79 -12.95 -12.67
N ALA A 330 6.55 -11.90 -13.47
CA ALA A 330 5.85 -10.70 -13.03
C ALA A 330 4.37 -10.98 -12.66
N ILE A 331 3.67 -11.83 -13.42
CA ILE A 331 2.32 -12.30 -13.12
C ILE A 331 2.30 -13.07 -11.80
N GLY A 332 3.22 -14.03 -11.64
CA GLY A 332 3.32 -14.83 -10.42
C GLY A 332 3.64 -13.97 -9.18
N LEU A 333 4.55 -12.99 -9.32
CA LEU A 333 4.89 -12.04 -8.26
C LEU A 333 3.65 -11.23 -7.86
N GLY A 334 2.90 -10.72 -8.83
CA GLY A 334 1.65 -9.98 -8.60
C GLY A 334 0.56 -10.83 -7.94
N ALA A 335 0.39 -12.06 -8.39
CA ALA A 335 -0.57 -13.00 -7.80
C ALA A 335 -0.20 -13.35 -6.34
N GLY A 336 1.08 -13.62 -6.07
CA GLY A 336 1.58 -13.90 -4.72
C GLY A 336 1.38 -12.70 -3.78
N THR A 337 1.62 -11.47 -4.26
CA THR A 337 1.36 -10.24 -3.51
C THR A 337 -0.12 -10.05 -3.26
N ALA A 338 -0.99 -10.30 -4.25
CA ALA A 338 -2.44 -10.25 -4.09
C ALA A 338 -2.95 -11.22 -3.03
N MET A 339 -2.35 -12.42 -2.90
CA MET A 339 -2.68 -13.39 -1.86
C MET A 339 -2.24 -12.93 -0.47
N SER A 340 -1.06 -12.32 -0.36
CA SER A 340 -0.44 -11.97 0.91
C SER A 340 -0.96 -10.64 1.48
N TYR A 341 -0.96 -9.58 0.67
CA TYR A 341 -1.11 -8.20 1.13
C TYR A 341 -2.43 -7.91 1.87
N PRO A 342 -3.63 -8.18 1.29
CA PRO A 342 -4.89 -7.95 2.02
C PRO A 342 -5.07 -8.92 3.18
N THR A 343 -4.56 -10.14 3.05
CA THR A 343 -4.69 -11.21 4.04
C THR A 343 -3.87 -10.91 5.30
N LEU A 344 -2.69 -10.31 5.15
CA LEU A 344 -1.86 -9.87 6.28
C LEU A 344 -2.58 -8.83 7.15
N LEU A 345 -3.21 -7.84 6.51
CA LEU A 345 -3.96 -6.82 7.24
C LEU A 345 -5.18 -7.42 7.95
N ALA A 346 -5.86 -8.38 7.32
CA ALA A 346 -6.95 -9.11 7.92
C ALA A 346 -6.47 -9.94 9.14
N ALA A 347 -5.35 -10.67 8.99
CA ALA A 347 -4.76 -11.45 10.09
C ALA A 347 -4.40 -10.59 11.31
N VAL A 348 -3.81 -9.41 11.09
CA VAL A 348 -3.55 -8.45 12.18
C VAL A 348 -4.86 -8.00 12.83
N GLY A 349 -5.89 -7.75 12.03
CA GLY A 349 -7.22 -7.35 12.50
C GLY A 349 -7.94 -8.43 13.30
N ASP A 350 -7.73 -9.72 12.94
CA ASP A 350 -8.34 -10.87 13.62
C ASP A 350 -7.73 -11.09 15.02
N VAL A 351 -6.41 -10.89 15.16
CA VAL A 351 -5.67 -11.14 16.41
C VAL A 351 -5.71 -9.96 17.37
N ALA A 352 -5.60 -8.75 16.84
CA ALA A 352 -5.51 -7.55 17.66
C ALA A 352 -6.87 -7.21 18.29
N HIS A 353 -6.89 -7.09 19.64
CA HIS A 353 -8.09 -6.70 20.37
C HIS A 353 -8.61 -5.33 19.90
N PRO A 354 -9.94 -5.11 19.81
CA PRO A 354 -10.53 -3.87 19.29
C PRO A 354 -9.98 -2.58 19.93
N ALA A 355 -9.67 -2.60 21.23
CA ALA A 355 -9.17 -1.44 21.97
C ALA A 355 -7.79 -0.94 21.50
N TRP A 356 -6.93 -1.81 20.95
CA TRP A 356 -5.58 -1.46 20.49
C TRP A 356 -5.28 -1.91 19.04
N ARG A 357 -6.29 -2.38 18.32
CA ARG A 357 -6.17 -2.84 16.92
C ARG A 357 -5.54 -1.79 16.01
N ALA A 358 -5.95 -0.53 16.15
CA ALA A 358 -5.39 0.56 15.35
C ALA A 358 -3.87 0.71 15.58
N SER A 359 -3.40 0.55 16.82
CA SER A 359 -1.98 0.59 17.15
C SER A 359 -1.22 -0.61 16.58
N ALA A 360 -1.78 -1.83 16.65
CA ALA A 360 -1.19 -3.01 16.04
C ALA A 360 -1.05 -2.87 14.52
N VAL A 361 -2.09 -2.37 13.84
CA VAL A 361 -2.04 -2.07 12.40
C VAL A 361 -0.97 -1.01 12.10
N GLY A 362 -0.82 0.00 12.97
CA GLY A 362 0.24 1.01 12.85
C GLY A 362 1.64 0.39 12.92
N VAL A 363 1.88 -0.49 13.89
CA VAL A 363 3.16 -1.22 14.03
C VAL A 363 3.42 -2.14 12.83
N TYR A 364 2.41 -2.89 12.39
CA TYR A 364 2.51 -3.70 11.18
C TYR A 364 2.88 -2.86 9.95
N ARG A 365 2.22 -1.72 9.75
CA ARG A 365 2.52 -0.81 8.63
C ARG A 365 3.92 -0.25 8.69
N LEU A 366 4.44 0.04 9.87
CA LEU A 366 5.83 0.49 10.04
C LEU A 366 6.82 -0.57 9.52
N TRP A 367 6.67 -1.82 9.94
CA TRP A 367 7.50 -2.93 9.46
C TRP A 367 7.34 -3.15 7.95
N ARG A 368 6.13 -3.15 7.47
CA ARG A 368 5.83 -3.27 6.05
C ARG A 368 6.52 -2.17 5.23
N ASP A 369 6.35 -0.91 5.61
CA ASP A 369 6.89 0.22 4.85
C ASP A 369 8.42 0.32 4.98
N ALA A 370 9.01 -0.16 6.09
CA ALA A 370 10.45 -0.34 6.22
C ALA A 370 11.01 -1.33 5.18
N GLY A 371 10.20 -2.26 4.70
CA GLY A 371 10.55 -3.18 3.63
C GLY A 371 11.04 -2.48 2.36
N PHE A 372 10.45 -1.34 1.97
CA PHE A 372 10.92 -0.55 0.82
C PHE A 372 12.37 -0.11 0.99
N VAL A 373 12.71 0.39 2.18
CA VAL A 373 14.05 0.88 2.50
C VAL A 373 15.05 -0.28 2.50
N VAL A 374 14.72 -1.35 3.22
CA VAL A 374 15.58 -2.54 3.34
C VAL A 374 15.77 -3.18 1.97
N GLY A 375 14.69 -3.32 1.18
CA GLY A 375 14.73 -3.90 -0.16
C GLY A 375 15.62 -3.13 -1.11
N ALA A 376 15.49 -1.81 -1.15
CA ALA A 376 16.30 -0.96 -2.02
C ALA A 376 17.78 -0.98 -1.61
N LEU A 377 18.11 -0.81 -0.32
CA LEU A 377 19.48 -0.81 0.15
C LEU A 377 20.15 -2.17 -0.03
N LEU A 378 19.49 -3.24 0.41
CA LEU A 378 20.05 -4.59 0.33
C LEU A 378 20.30 -4.99 -1.12
N SER A 379 19.27 -4.80 -1.98
CA SER A 379 19.41 -5.18 -3.39
C SER A 379 20.42 -4.31 -4.14
N GLY A 380 20.52 -3.02 -3.79
CA GLY A 380 21.54 -2.13 -4.35
C GLY A 380 22.96 -2.60 -4.01
N VAL A 381 23.26 -2.82 -2.72
CA VAL A 381 24.58 -3.27 -2.26
C VAL A 381 24.96 -4.61 -2.89
N ILE A 382 24.02 -5.57 -2.96
CA ILE A 382 24.30 -6.86 -3.58
C ILE A 382 24.51 -6.71 -5.09
N ALA A 383 23.72 -5.87 -5.74
CA ALA A 383 23.86 -5.63 -7.18
C ALA A 383 25.19 -4.96 -7.52
N ASP A 384 25.70 -4.05 -6.70
CA ASP A 384 27.02 -3.43 -6.87
C ASP A 384 28.16 -4.43 -6.72
N GLY A 385 28.05 -5.40 -5.82
CA GLY A 385 29.11 -6.39 -5.57
C GLY A 385 29.02 -7.64 -6.47
N PHE A 386 27.82 -8.09 -6.79
CA PHE A 386 27.59 -9.42 -7.39
C PHE A 386 26.67 -9.38 -8.62
N GLY A 387 26.20 -8.19 -9.03
CA GLY A 387 25.32 -8.00 -10.19
C GLY A 387 23.82 -8.11 -9.87
N LEU A 388 23.00 -7.60 -10.82
CA LEU A 388 21.55 -7.46 -10.66
C LEU A 388 20.84 -8.79 -10.42
N ALA A 389 21.22 -9.86 -11.14
CA ALA A 389 20.62 -11.19 -10.99
C ALA A 389 20.87 -11.76 -9.59
N ALA A 390 22.09 -11.58 -9.02
CA ALA A 390 22.42 -12.03 -7.67
C ALA A 390 21.54 -11.35 -6.62
N ALA A 391 21.26 -10.06 -6.77
CA ALA A 391 20.36 -9.33 -5.88
C ALA A 391 18.94 -9.90 -5.92
N ILE A 392 18.41 -10.24 -7.12
CA ILE A 392 17.09 -10.85 -7.26
C ILE A 392 17.07 -12.23 -6.58
N TRP A 393 18.12 -13.05 -6.74
CA TRP A 393 18.24 -14.35 -6.08
C TRP A 393 18.26 -14.26 -4.54
N VAL A 394 19.01 -13.31 -4.00
CA VAL A 394 19.05 -13.11 -2.53
C VAL A 394 17.69 -12.69 -2.00
N VAL A 395 17.01 -11.79 -2.70
CA VAL A 395 15.66 -11.36 -2.32
C VAL A 395 14.66 -12.53 -2.44
N ALA A 396 14.78 -13.36 -3.47
CA ALA A 396 13.98 -14.60 -3.58
C ALA A 396 14.19 -15.53 -2.38
N GLY A 397 15.45 -15.73 -1.96
CA GLY A 397 15.80 -16.51 -0.77
C GLY A 397 15.21 -15.94 0.52
N ILE A 398 15.32 -14.62 0.72
CA ILE A 398 14.71 -13.95 1.88
C ILE A 398 13.20 -14.11 1.87
N THR A 399 12.57 -14.04 0.69
CA THR A 399 11.13 -14.20 0.55
C THR A 399 10.69 -15.64 0.87
N ALA A 400 11.47 -16.64 0.47
CA ALA A 400 11.25 -18.04 0.86
C ALA A 400 11.37 -18.24 2.37
N VAL A 401 12.38 -17.60 3.01
CA VAL A 401 12.53 -17.63 4.48
C VAL A 401 11.31 -16.96 5.15
N GLY A 402 10.85 -15.81 4.60
CA GLY A 402 9.61 -15.15 5.07
C GLY A 402 8.40 -16.08 5.02
N ALA A 403 8.21 -16.82 3.92
CA ALA A 403 7.17 -17.83 3.82
C ALA A 403 7.32 -18.93 4.89
N GLY A 404 8.55 -19.40 5.14
CA GLY A 404 8.88 -20.37 6.20
C GLY A 404 8.56 -19.85 7.59
N ILE A 405 8.87 -18.58 7.89
CA ILE A 405 8.53 -17.94 9.18
C ILE A 405 7.01 -17.96 9.40
N VAL A 406 6.23 -17.59 8.38
CA VAL A 406 4.76 -17.63 8.48
C VAL A 406 4.27 -19.07 8.67
N ALA A 407 4.78 -20.02 7.89
CA ALA A 407 4.38 -21.43 7.98
C ALA A 407 4.60 -22.04 9.37
N VAL A 408 5.72 -21.68 10.04
CA VAL A 408 6.08 -22.26 11.34
C VAL A 408 5.50 -21.46 12.51
N ARG A 409 5.59 -20.11 12.46
CA ARG A 409 5.28 -19.26 13.61
C ARG A 409 3.82 -18.87 13.69
N MET A 410 3.15 -18.64 12.54
CA MET A 410 1.77 -18.20 12.49
C MET A 410 0.81 -19.37 12.72
N TYR A 411 -0.19 -19.18 13.54
CA TYR A 411 -1.36 -20.06 13.61
C TYR A 411 -2.48 -19.52 12.70
N GLU A 412 -3.52 -20.33 12.42
CA GLU A 412 -4.67 -19.83 11.65
C GLU A 412 -5.45 -18.81 12.50
N THR A 413 -5.59 -17.60 11.96
CA THR A 413 -6.20 -16.47 12.68
C THR A 413 -7.66 -16.24 12.30
N ARG A 414 -8.15 -16.92 11.26
CA ARG A 414 -9.56 -16.82 10.87
C ARG A 414 -10.45 -17.16 12.06
N PRO A 415 -11.44 -16.31 12.43
CA PRO A 415 -12.42 -16.67 13.41
C PRO A 415 -13.14 -17.96 12.97
N LEU A 416 -13.16 -18.97 13.83
CA LEU A 416 -14.00 -20.15 13.59
C LEU A 416 -15.45 -19.67 13.64
N GLU A 417 -16.21 -19.85 12.56
CA GLU A 417 -17.67 -19.74 12.63
C GLU A 417 -18.12 -20.69 13.73
N ASP A 418 -18.70 -20.13 14.80
CA ASP A 418 -19.31 -20.94 15.84
C ASP A 418 -20.35 -21.82 15.14
N SER A 419 -20.09 -23.12 15.08
CA SER A 419 -20.97 -24.14 14.54
C SER A 419 -22.24 -24.33 15.41
N ARG A 420 -22.40 -23.46 16.41
CA ARG A 420 -23.65 -23.29 17.16
C ARG A 420 -24.52 -22.35 16.36
N GLY A 421 -25.48 -22.93 15.64
CA GLY A 421 -26.61 -22.22 15.05
C GLY A 421 -27.23 -21.25 16.06
N PRO A 422 -28.06 -20.30 15.62
CA PRO A 422 -28.64 -19.29 16.49
C PRO A 422 -29.26 -19.97 17.69
N THR A 423 -28.65 -19.76 18.85
CA THR A 423 -29.27 -20.17 20.13
C THR A 423 -30.64 -19.52 20.18
N GLY A 424 -31.67 -20.34 20.06
CA GLY A 424 -33.05 -19.91 20.24
C GLY A 424 -33.18 -19.10 21.54
N PRO A 425 -34.20 -18.26 21.66
CA PRO A 425 -34.34 -17.36 22.78
C PRO A 425 -34.17 -18.15 24.09
N ALA A 426 -33.25 -17.69 24.93
CA ALA A 426 -33.01 -18.26 26.25
C ALA A 426 -34.38 -18.38 26.95
N ARG A 427 -34.83 -19.60 27.23
CA ARG A 427 -35.98 -19.85 28.11
C ARG A 427 -35.63 -19.26 29.46
N MET A 428 -36.34 -18.22 29.85
CA MET A 428 -36.30 -17.70 31.20
C MET A 428 -36.64 -18.86 32.15
N PRO A 429 -35.90 -19.07 33.24
CA PRO A 429 -36.32 -20.01 34.26
C PRO A 429 -37.66 -19.57 34.81
N GLU A 430 -38.66 -20.46 34.81
CA GLU A 430 -39.92 -20.26 35.52
C GLU A 430 -39.64 -19.97 36.98
N PRO A 431 -40.32 -18.99 37.61
CA PRO A 431 -40.19 -18.76 39.05
C PRO A 431 -40.71 -19.98 39.79
N ALA A 432 -39.84 -20.59 40.58
CA ALA A 432 -40.22 -21.64 41.52
C ALA A 432 -41.32 -21.11 42.45
N GLY A 433 -42.51 -21.60 42.26
CA GLY A 433 -43.63 -21.33 43.14
C GLY A 433 -43.45 -22.05 44.48
N ARG A 434 -43.59 -21.24 45.54
CA ARG A 434 -43.83 -21.51 46.94
C ARG A 434 -42.82 -22.39 47.70
#